data_f6f5775e7b3ba5bda1db30400c0846fc
#
_entry.id   f6f5775e7b3ba5bda1db30400c0846fc
#
_cell.length_a   1.000
_cell.length_b   1.000
_cell.length_c   1.000
_cell.angle_alpha   90.00
_cell.angle_beta   90.00
_cell.angle_gamma   90.00
#
_symmetry.space_group_name_H-M   'P 1'
#
loop_
_entity.id
_entity.type
_entity.pdbx_description
1 polymer ?
#
loop_
_entity_poly.entity_id
_entity_poly.type
_entity_poly.pdbx_seq_one_letter_code
_entity_poly.pdbx_strand_id
1 'polypeptide(L)'
;MSTKKPRWTAVCKIGDILPGTGVCALVEDHHVAVFRLGEDGFYAIDNIDPRSGASVLSRGLIGNLGEHLVVASPLYKNHFDLRTGACLEAPEHSVRAHRVQ
;
A
#
# COMPACT_ATOMS: atom_id res chain seq x y z
N MET A 1 18.85 -1.89 -22.56
CA MET A 1 17.99 -1.55 -21.46
C MET A 1 18.77 -1.46 -20.17
N SER A 2 18.50 -0.48 -19.40
CA SER A 2 19.26 -0.34 -18.18
C SER A 2 18.79 -1.33 -17.13
N THR A 3 19.74 -1.93 -16.46
CA THR A 3 19.50 -2.80 -15.33
C THR A 3 19.60 -1.95 -14.06
N LYS A 4 18.61 -1.12 -13.86
CA LYS A 4 18.63 -0.28 -12.65
C LYS A 4 18.49 -1.14 -11.42
N LYS A 5 19.37 -0.93 -10.47
CA LYS A 5 19.22 -1.52 -9.16
C LYS A 5 18.04 -0.86 -8.45
N PRO A 6 17.33 -1.59 -7.59
CA PRO A 6 16.27 -0.96 -6.80
C PRO A 6 16.82 0.23 -6.04
N ARG A 7 16.06 1.30 -6.03
CA ARG A 7 16.38 2.46 -5.20
C ARG A 7 15.61 2.39 -3.92
N TRP A 8 16.30 2.63 -2.83
CA TRP A 8 15.66 2.69 -1.53
C TRP A 8 15.53 4.14 -1.11
N THR A 9 14.31 4.56 -0.83
CA THR A 9 14.04 5.91 -0.36
C THR A 9 13.62 5.84 1.10
N ALA A 10 14.32 6.58 1.94
CA ALA A 10 13.93 6.68 3.33
C ALA A 10 12.66 7.51 3.42
N VAL A 11 11.59 6.92 3.94
CA VAL A 11 10.29 7.56 4.02
C VAL A 11 10.04 8.10 5.42
N CYS A 12 10.28 7.27 6.44
CA CYS A 12 10.07 7.64 7.82
C CYS A 12 10.77 6.61 8.70
N LYS A 13 10.85 6.92 9.99
CA LYS A 13 11.36 5.95 10.95
C LYS A 13 10.28 4.93 11.25
N ILE A 14 10.70 3.72 11.62
CA ILE A 14 9.77 2.64 11.98
C ILE A 14 8.79 3.10 13.06
N GLY A 15 9.28 3.84 14.06
CA GLY A 15 8.43 4.33 15.15
C GLY A 15 7.39 5.36 14.74
N ASP A 16 7.50 5.92 13.53
CA ASP A 16 6.54 6.91 13.04
C ASP A 16 5.27 6.26 12.49
N ILE A 17 5.28 4.95 12.28
CA ILE A 17 4.11 4.22 11.81
C ILE A 17 3.61 3.31 12.92
N LEU A 18 2.42 3.57 13.42
CA LEU A 18 1.82 2.73 14.45
C LEU A 18 1.41 1.38 13.84
N PRO A 19 1.60 0.26 14.57
CA PRO A 19 1.14 -1.04 14.07
C PRO A 19 -0.35 -1.02 13.75
N GLY A 20 -0.73 -1.63 12.63
CA GLY A 20 -2.12 -1.67 12.19
C GLY A 20 -2.57 -0.42 11.45
N THR A 21 -1.66 0.48 11.10
CA THR A 21 -2.00 1.72 10.40
C THR A 21 -1.18 1.89 9.13
N GLY A 22 -1.57 2.88 8.33
CA GLY A 22 -0.86 3.26 7.13
C GLY A 22 -0.56 4.75 7.11
N VAL A 23 0.48 5.12 6.39
CA VAL A 23 0.81 6.52 6.12
C VAL A 23 1.02 6.70 4.63
N CYS A 24 0.76 7.91 4.15
CA CYS A 24 1.04 8.24 2.76
C CYS A 24 2.41 8.90 2.66
N ALA A 25 3.21 8.42 1.73
CA ALA A 25 4.52 8.99 1.45
C ALA A 25 4.58 9.40 -0.02
N LEU A 26 5.31 10.47 -0.30
CA LEU A 26 5.58 10.89 -1.66
C LEU A 26 6.98 10.40 -2.04
N VAL A 27 7.04 9.48 -3.00
CA VAL A 27 8.30 8.89 -3.45
C VAL A 27 8.40 9.12 -4.94
N GLU A 28 9.36 9.96 -5.36
CA GLU A 28 9.58 10.30 -6.77
C GLU A 28 8.26 10.69 -7.48
N ASP A 29 7.50 11.57 -6.85
CA ASP A 29 6.19 12.05 -7.34
C ASP A 29 5.08 10.99 -7.33
N HIS A 30 5.32 9.83 -6.74
CA HIS A 30 4.30 8.81 -6.56
C HIS A 30 3.77 8.84 -5.14
N HIS A 31 2.46 8.76 -4.99
CA HIS A 31 1.81 8.62 -3.69
C HIS A 31 1.83 7.14 -3.31
N VAL A 32 2.54 6.82 -2.26
CA VAL A 32 2.71 5.43 -1.79
C VAL A 32 2.12 5.31 -0.39
N ALA A 33 1.30 4.28 -0.20
CA ALA A 33 0.77 3.94 1.12
C ALA A 33 1.70 2.91 1.76
N VAL A 34 2.22 3.23 2.94
CA VAL A 34 3.08 2.32 3.69
C VAL A 34 2.33 1.87 4.92
N PHE A 35 2.17 0.56 5.07
CA PHE A 35 1.42 -0.04 6.18
C PHE A 35 2.36 -0.82 7.09
N ARG A 36 2.09 -0.74 8.38
CA ARG A 36 2.81 -1.53 9.37
C ARG A 36 1.86 -2.51 10.03
N LEU A 37 2.21 -3.79 9.99
CA LEU A 37 1.43 -4.87 10.59
C LEU A 37 2.31 -5.62 11.56
N GLY A 38 1.96 -5.55 12.84
CA GLY A 38 2.82 -6.11 13.88
C GLY A 38 4.11 -5.33 14.01
N GLU A 39 5.12 -5.94 14.56
CA GLU A 39 6.41 -5.27 14.80
C GLU A 39 7.26 -5.16 13.53
N ASP A 40 7.25 -6.20 12.70
CA ASP A 40 8.19 -6.33 11.59
C ASP A 40 7.54 -6.37 10.21
N GLY A 41 6.23 -6.36 10.12
CA GLY A 41 5.54 -6.46 8.85
C GLY A 41 5.29 -5.10 8.22
N PHE A 42 5.97 -4.83 7.11
CA PHE A 42 5.79 -3.58 6.37
C PHE A 42 5.38 -3.90 4.94
N TYR A 43 4.39 -3.16 4.45
CA TYR A 43 3.87 -3.33 3.10
C TYR A 43 3.66 -1.96 2.48
N ALA A 44 3.93 -1.84 1.19
CA ALA A 44 3.73 -0.59 0.48
C ALA A 44 3.03 -0.85 -0.84
N ILE A 45 1.96 -0.11 -1.09
CA ILE A 45 1.24 -0.13 -2.37
C ILE A 45 0.99 1.32 -2.78
N ASP A 46 0.62 1.51 -4.04
CA ASP A 46 0.21 2.84 -4.49
C ASP A 46 -0.94 3.34 -3.62
N ASN A 47 -0.91 4.61 -3.27
CA ASN A 47 -1.94 5.20 -2.41
C ASN A 47 -3.17 5.67 -3.15
N ILE A 48 -3.10 5.81 -4.46
CA ILE A 48 -4.22 6.32 -5.25
C ILE A 48 -5.19 5.20 -5.58
N ASP A 49 -6.45 5.38 -5.15
CA ASP A 49 -7.53 4.46 -5.48
C ASP A 49 -7.83 4.59 -6.97
N PRO A 50 -7.67 3.53 -7.77
CA PRO A 50 -7.86 3.64 -9.22
C PRO A 50 -9.29 3.94 -9.65
N ARG A 51 -10.28 3.68 -8.81
CA ARG A 51 -11.67 4.00 -9.15
C ARG A 51 -11.98 5.48 -9.01
N SER A 52 -11.42 6.10 -7.97
CA SER A 52 -11.72 7.50 -7.67
C SER A 52 -10.63 8.45 -8.11
N GLY A 53 -9.41 7.97 -8.25
CA GLY A 53 -8.25 8.81 -8.47
C GLY A 53 -7.79 9.53 -7.22
N ALA A 54 -8.40 9.24 -6.07
CA ALA A 54 -8.04 9.91 -4.82
C ALA A 54 -6.93 9.18 -4.09
N SER A 55 -6.06 9.94 -3.43
CA SER A 55 -4.91 9.43 -2.69
C SER A 55 -5.34 9.06 -1.27
N VAL A 56 -5.98 7.90 -1.10
CA VAL A 56 -6.68 7.57 0.14
C VAL A 56 -6.44 6.17 0.68
N LEU A 57 -5.71 5.30 -0.03
CA LEU A 57 -5.59 3.90 0.41
C LEU A 57 -4.91 3.77 1.77
N SER A 58 -3.99 4.68 2.12
CA SER A 58 -3.36 4.67 3.44
C SER A 58 -4.33 4.89 4.59
N ARG A 59 -5.52 5.41 4.30
CA ARG A 59 -6.58 5.63 5.30
C ARG A 59 -7.58 4.50 5.37
N GLY A 60 -7.38 3.44 4.56
CA GLY A 60 -8.28 2.31 4.55
C GLY A 60 -8.12 1.42 5.77
N LEU A 61 -9.06 0.50 5.93
CA LEU A 61 -9.04 -0.46 7.02
C LEU A 61 -8.28 -1.71 6.60
N ILE A 62 -7.31 -2.09 7.42
CA ILE A 62 -6.52 -3.30 7.20
C ILE A 62 -7.28 -4.49 7.76
N GLY A 63 -7.27 -5.60 7.06
CA GLY A 63 -7.92 -6.82 7.51
C GLY A 63 -7.44 -8.04 6.74
N ASN A 64 -8.11 -9.14 7.00
CA ASN A 64 -7.85 -10.40 6.31
C ASN A 64 -9.10 -10.86 5.59
N LEU A 65 -8.95 -11.27 4.34
CA LEU A 65 -10.00 -11.94 3.57
C LEU A 65 -9.45 -13.29 3.15
N GLY A 66 -9.87 -14.34 3.85
CA GLY A 66 -9.29 -15.66 3.63
C GLY A 66 -7.81 -15.61 3.92
N GLU A 67 -6.98 -15.95 2.95
CA GLU A 67 -5.53 -15.93 3.07
C GLU A 67 -4.93 -14.58 2.67
N HIS A 68 -5.75 -13.64 2.23
CA HIS A 68 -5.26 -12.34 1.77
C HIS A 68 -5.19 -11.34 2.90
N LEU A 69 -4.06 -10.67 2.99
CA LEU A 69 -3.87 -9.51 3.86
C LEU A 69 -4.23 -8.29 3.03
N VAL A 70 -5.25 -7.56 3.43
CA VAL A 70 -5.84 -6.54 2.56
C VAL A 70 -6.02 -5.21 3.27
N VAL A 71 -6.16 -4.15 2.45
CA VAL A 71 -6.70 -2.87 2.89
C VAL A 71 -7.96 -2.59 2.08
N ALA A 72 -9.02 -2.16 2.77
CA ALA A 72 -10.26 -1.76 2.11
C ALA A 72 -10.21 -0.27 1.83
N SER A 73 -10.48 0.11 0.58
CA SER A 73 -10.56 1.53 0.21
C SER A 73 -11.67 2.22 1.01
N PRO A 74 -11.43 3.40 1.56
CA PRO A 74 -12.48 4.10 2.31
C PRO A 74 -13.61 4.61 1.43
N LEU A 75 -13.40 4.74 0.11
CA LEU A 75 -14.40 5.29 -0.80
C LEU A 75 -15.30 4.23 -1.40
N TYR A 76 -14.72 3.20 -2.02
CA TYR A 76 -15.49 2.18 -2.74
C TYR A 76 -15.47 0.82 -2.08
N LYS A 77 -14.76 0.69 -0.96
CA LYS A 77 -14.68 -0.55 -0.19
C LYS A 77 -14.05 -1.73 -0.93
N ASN A 78 -13.39 -1.47 -2.06
CA ASN A 78 -12.64 -2.51 -2.74
C ASN A 78 -11.44 -2.92 -1.88
N HIS A 79 -11.09 -4.20 -1.93
CA HIS A 79 -10.00 -4.75 -1.13
C HIS A 79 -8.75 -4.94 -1.99
N PHE A 80 -7.64 -4.42 -1.51
CA PHE A 80 -6.34 -4.53 -2.20
C PHE A 80 -5.41 -5.41 -1.37
N ASP A 81 -4.84 -6.43 -2.02
CA ASP A 81 -3.86 -7.30 -1.39
C ASP A 81 -2.59 -6.48 -1.12
N LEU A 82 -2.16 -6.46 0.14
CA LEU A 82 -1.00 -5.66 0.52
C LEU A 82 0.33 -6.23 0.02
N ARG A 83 0.36 -7.52 -0.35
CA ARG A 83 1.56 -8.14 -0.88
C ARG A 83 1.74 -7.91 -2.37
N THR A 84 0.64 -7.82 -3.10
CA THR A 84 0.67 -7.78 -4.57
C THR A 84 0.07 -6.51 -5.17
N GLY A 85 -0.78 -5.82 -4.42
CA GLY A 85 -1.54 -4.68 -4.94
C GLY A 85 -2.79 -5.09 -5.70
N ALA A 86 -3.09 -6.38 -5.78
CA ALA A 86 -4.24 -6.86 -6.55
C ALA A 86 -5.55 -6.44 -5.90
N CYS A 87 -6.46 -5.91 -6.71
CA CYS A 87 -7.82 -5.63 -6.26
C CYS A 87 -8.61 -6.92 -6.37
N LEU A 88 -9.11 -7.43 -5.24
CA LEU A 88 -9.74 -8.75 -5.21
C LEU A 88 -11.09 -8.79 -5.95
N GLU A 89 -11.84 -7.69 -5.91
CA GLU A 89 -13.15 -7.62 -6.58
C GLU A 89 -13.05 -7.25 -8.05
N ALA A 90 -12.01 -6.52 -8.42
CA ALA A 90 -11.86 -6.03 -9.80
C ALA A 90 -10.38 -5.99 -10.16
N PRO A 91 -9.82 -7.11 -10.63
CA PRO A 91 -8.38 -7.18 -10.92
C PRO A 91 -7.87 -6.11 -11.88
N GLU A 92 -8.73 -5.59 -12.74
CA GLU A 92 -8.36 -4.51 -13.65
C GLU A 92 -8.10 -3.20 -12.91
N HIS A 93 -8.52 -3.07 -11.67
CA HIS A 93 -8.26 -1.90 -10.83
C HIS A 93 -7.13 -2.12 -9.83
N SER A 94 -6.29 -3.11 -10.07
CA SER A 94 -5.18 -3.38 -9.18
C SER A 94 -4.17 -2.23 -9.18
N VAL A 95 -3.47 -2.08 -8.07
CA VAL A 95 -2.42 -1.08 -7.93
C VAL A 95 -1.07 -1.77 -7.83
N ARG A 96 -0.02 -0.98 -7.81
CA ARG A 96 1.34 -1.49 -7.78
C ARG A 96 1.77 -1.71 -6.32
N ALA A 97 2.43 -2.85 -6.07
CA ALA A 97 3.07 -3.09 -4.78
C ALA A 97 4.55 -2.71 -4.87
N HIS A 98 5.08 -2.20 -3.77
CA HIS A 98 6.46 -1.74 -3.68
C HIS A 98 7.19 -2.52 -2.61
N ARG A 99 8.50 -2.69 -2.80
CA ARG A 99 9.34 -3.32 -1.79
C ARG A 99 9.58 -2.37 -0.63
N VAL A 100 9.57 -2.92 0.57
CA VAL A 100 9.87 -2.18 1.79
C VAL A 100 11.08 -2.80 2.46
N GLN A 101 11.99 -1.95 2.88
CA GLN A 101 13.19 -2.39 3.56
C GLN A 101 13.36 -1.64 4.87
#